data_5134d125b04cef1028c6d3c62c59527e
#
_entry.id   5134d125b04cef1028c6d3c62c59527e
#
_cell.length_a   1.000
_cell.length_b   1.000
_cell.length_c   1.000
_cell.angle_alpha   90.00
_cell.angle_beta   90.00
_cell.angle_gamma   90.00
#
_symmetry.space_group_name_H-M   'P 1'
#
loop_
_entity.id
_entity.type
_entity.pdbx_description
1 polymer ?
#
loop_
_entity_poly.entity_id
_entity_poly.type
_entity_poly.pdbx_seq_one_letter_code
_entity_poly.pdbx_strand_id
1 'polypeptide(L)'
;VLAHRYAFLVNELGIDPGNILCMTFTNKAAQEMKRRISKLVHRGNVNDFVCTIHGFCVKFLREEIFRIGYPKNFIISDEEDSKMLAKQVMEEFNIGIDKTNVTNLLNSIQKFKSINIDYYIDNIILSNSKISINGKENAEIMRYIQLQQKNYLLDFNDIIFFTIYIMSHYEDALSSWQQKMNYIMVDEVQDCSGSDWQIINYLEGYYGNLFIVGDPDQCIYEWRGAIPDSFINFKTDADIILNQNYRSTPNILDVANSIMEHNQNRIPKDLCTKSPKEKIVLHYHGKSEIEEAEWVAKQIEII
;
A
#
# COMPACT_ATOMS: atom_id res chain seq x y z
N VAL A 1 11.22 -0.39 -15.75
CA VAL A 1 10.87 -1.78 -16.07
C VAL A 1 9.38 -1.89 -16.35
N LEU A 2 8.49 -1.67 -15.37
CA LEU A 2 7.04 -1.84 -15.49
C LEU A 2 6.42 -1.10 -16.69
N ALA A 3 6.75 0.19 -16.91
CA ALA A 3 6.21 0.95 -18.02
C ALA A 3 6.54 0.34 -19.39
N HIS A 4 7.75 -0.20 -19.57
CA HIS A 4 8.15 -0.88 -20.81
C HIS A 4 7.44 -2.23 -20.96
N ARG A 5 7.27 -3.00 -19.86
CA ARG A 5 6.50 -4.25 -19.90
C ARG A 5 5.03 -3.98 -20.24
N TYR A 6 4.44 -2.96 -19.64
CA TYR A 6 3.07 -2.53 -20.00
C TYR A 6 2.96 -2.20 -21.49
N ALA A 7 3.87 -1.38 -22.00
CA ALA A 7 3.88 -1.00 -23.41
C ALA A 7 4.09 -2.23 -24.33
N PHE A 8 4.95 -3.17 -23.97
CA PHE A 8 5.12 -4.43 -24.69
C PHE A 8 3.83 -5.25 -24.75
N LEU A 9 3.13 -5.42 -23.61
CA LEU A 9 1.85 -6.13 -23.57
C LEU A 9 0.82 -5.50 -24.51
N VAL A 10 0.74 -4.17 -24.55
CA VAL A 10 -0.24 -3.44 -25.39
C VAL A 10 0.18 -3.39 -26.85
N ASN A 11 1.43 -2.99 -27.13
CA ASN A 11 1.87 -2.71 -28.49
C ASN A 11 2.18 -3.97 -29.30
N GLU A 12 2.85 -4.94 -28.65
CA GLU A 12 3.35 -6.15 -29.34
C GLU A 12 2.39 -7.33 -29.19
N LEU A 13 1.80 -7.53 -28.00
CA LEU A 13 0.88 -8.63 -27.76
C LEU A 13 -0.59 -8.27 -27.96
N GLY A 14 -0.90 -7.00 -28.19
CA GLY A 14 -2.28 -6.53 -28.45
C GLY A 14 -3.22 -6.65 -27.26
N ILE A 15 -2.67 -6.73 -26.03
CA ILE A 15 -3.48 -6.82 -24.81
C ILE A 15 -4.22 -5.51 -24.59
N ASP A 16 -5.53 -5.62 -24.32
CA ASP A 16 -6.33 -4.44 -23.99
C ASP A 16 -5.80 -3.78 -22.70
N PRO A 17 -5.54 -2.47 -22.69
CA PRO A 17 -5.20 -1.76 -21.46
C PRO A 17 -6.14 -2.04 -20.29
N GLY A 18 -7.44 -2.24 -20.55
CA GLY A 18 -8.45 -2.58 -19.54
C GLY A 18 -8.21 -3.91 -18.81
N ASN A 19 -7.38 -4.79 -19.37
CA ASN A 19 -7.01 -6.08 -18.80
C ASN A 19 -5.67 -6.08 -18.06
N ILE A 20 -5.03 -4.93 -17.89
CA ILE A 20 -3.75 -4.79 -17.22
C ILE A 20 -3.92 -3.95 -15.95
N LEU A 21 -3.67 -4.56 -14.80
CA LEU A 21 -3.59 -3.88 -13.51
C LEU A 21 -2.12 -3.58 -13.19
N CYS A 22 -1.79 -2.30 -13.00
CA CYS A 22 -0.45 -1.88 -12.60
C CYS A 22 -0.54 -1.08 -11.30
N MET A 23 -0.04 -1.64 -10.23
CA MET A 23 -0.12 -1.08 -8.89
C MET A 23 1.22 -0.50 -8.43
N THR A 24 1.15 0.60 -7.70
CA THR A 24 2.32 1.27 -7.09
C THR A 24 1.98 1.64 -5.65
N PHE A 25 3.01 1.97 -4.86
CA PHE A 25 2.81 2.30 -3.45
C PHE A 25 2.19 3.70 -3.21
N THR A 26 2.50 4.70 -4.06
CA THR A 26 2.02 6.07 -3.86
C THR A 26 1.26 6.62 -5.06
N ASN A 27 0.34 7.56 -4.81
CA ASN A 27 -0.38 8.26 -5.89
C ASN A 27 0.56 9.02 -6.84
N LYS A 28 1.65 9.60 -6.32
CA LYS A 28 2.68 10.25 -7.12
C LYS A 28 3.38 9.25 -8.06
N ALA A 29 3.74 8.07 -7.55
CA ALA A 29 4.32 7.00 -8.38
C ALA A 29 3.33 6.51 -9.44
N ALA A 30 2.05 6.34 -9.11
CA ALA A 30 1.01 5.96 -10.07
C ALA A 30 0.85 7.00 -11.19
N GLN A 31 0.84 8.28 -10.86
CA GLN A 31 0.77 9.36 -11.87
C GLN A 31 2.00 9.36 -12.77
N GLU A 32 3.20 9.22 -12.19
CA GLU A 32 4.45 9.15 -12.97
C GLU A 32 4.47 7.89 -13.85
N MET A 33 4.00 6.76 -13.35
CA MET A 33 3.86 5.52 -14.12
C MET A 33 2.91 5.73 -15.30
N LYS A 34 1.73 6.32 -15.08
CA LYS A 34 0.79 6.70 -16.16
C LYS A 34 1.46 7.56 -17.21
N ARG A 35 2.20 8.60 -16.79
CA ARG A 35 2.92 9.51 -17.68
C ARG A 35 3.99 8.80 -18.52
N ARG A 36 4.71 7.85 -17.93
CA ARG A 36 5.72 7.04 -18.66
C ARG A 36 5.06 6.08 -19.64
N ILE A 37 4.02 5.38 -19.23
CA ILE A 37 3.28 4.44 -20.07
C ILE A 37 2.67 5.19 -21.27
N SER A 38 2.05 6.36 -21.06
CA SER A 38 1.42 7.13 -22.13
C SER A 38 2.38 7.59 -23.23
N LYS A 39 3.68 7.69 -22.92
CA LYS A 39 4.73 8.00 -23.91
C LYS A 39 5.19 6.78 -24.72
N LEU A 40 4.94 5.58 -24.22
CA LEU A 40 5.41 4.32 -24.79
C LEU A 40 4.32 3.56 -25.54
N VAL A 41 3.06 3.76 -25.15
CA VAL A 41 1.92 3.11 -25.79
C VAL A 41 1.50 3.90 -27.02
N HIS A 42 1.41 3.22 -28.18
CA HIS A 42 1.07 3.84 -29.46
C HIS A 42 -0.43 3.80 -29.77
N ARG A 43 -1.19 2.95 -29.08
CA ARG A 43 -2.64 2.76 -29.30
C ARG A 43 -3.39 2.76 -27.97
N GLY A 44 -4.48 3.52 -27.92
CA GLY A 44 -5.37 3.57 -26.76
C GLY A 44 -4.90 4.54 -25.66
N ASN A 45 -5.78 4.76 -24.70
CA ASN A 45 -5.46 5.55 -23.51
C ASN A 45 -4.94 4.63 -22.40
N VAL A 46 -4.01 5.12 -21.59
CA VAL A 46 -3.62 4.45 -20.35
C VAL A 46 -4.87 4.35 -19.48
N ASN A 47 -5.21 3.13 -19.08
CA ASN A 47 -6.42 2.89 -18.30
C ASN A 47 -6.32 3.41 -16.87
N ASP A 48 -7.45 3.39 -16.17
CA ASP A 48 -7.52 3.78 -14.78
C ASP A 48 -6.92 2.78 -13.80
N PHE A 49 -6.58 1.55 -14.24
CA PHE A 49 -5.98 0.50 -13.42
C PHE A 49 -4.45 0.63 -13.26
N VAL A 50 -3.86 1.72 -13.71
CA VAL A 50 -2.54 2.18 -13.23
C VAL A 50 -2.78 3.06 -12.01
N CYS A 51 -2.69 2.51 -10.81
CA CYS A 51 -3.12 3.17 -9.57
C CYS A 51 -2.36 2.62 -8.35
N THR A 52 -2.68 3.11 -7.16
CA THR A 52 -2.24 2.46 -5.91
C THR A 52 -3.12 1.25 -5.59
N ILE A 53 -2.68 0.37 -4.68
CA ILE A 53 -3.50 -0.75 -4.20
C ILE A 53 -4.82 -0.23 -3.63
N HIS A 54 -4.79 0.80 -2.78
CA HIS A 54 -6.01 1.46 -2.28
C HIS A 54 -6.87 2.02 -3.43
N GLY A 55 -6.23 2.62 -4.45
CA GLY A 55 -6.95 3.12 -5.62
C GLY A 55 -7.65 2.01 -6.41
N PHE A 56 -7.04 0.83 -6.50
CA PHE A 56 -7.69 -0.35 -7.04
C PHE A 56 -8.87 -0.79 -6.17
N CYS A 57 -8.67 -0.92 -4.85
CA CYS A 57 -9.72 -1.32 -3.91
C CYS A 57 -10.94 -0.38 -3.97
N VAL A 58 -10.72 0.93 -4.08
CA VAL A 58 -11.83 1.90 -4.28
C VAL A 58 -12.61 1.58 -5.56
N LYS A 59 -11.95 1.28 -6.67
CA LYS A 59 -12.62 0.93 -7.94
C LYS A 59 -13.40 -0.38 -7.82
N PHE A 60 -12.80 -1.38 -7.20
CA PHE A 60 -13.45 -2.65 -6.89
C PHE A 60 -14.71 -2.43 -6.05
N LEU A 61 -14.60 -1.69 -4.95
CA LEU A 61 -15.73 -1.41 -4.06
C LEU A 61 -16.82 -0.55 -4.72
N ARG A 62 -16.47 0.37 -5.63
CA ARG A 62 -17.47 1.11 -6.42
C ARG A 62 -18.36 0.19 -7.27
N GLU A 63 -17.88 -0.98 -7.63
CA GLU A 63 -18.65 -1.98 -8.37
C GLU A 63 -19.34 -2.98 -7.44
N GLU A 64 -18.69 -3.45 -6.37
CA GLU A 64 -19.08 -4.65 -5.61
C GLU A 64 -19.61 -4.41 -4.19
N ILE A 65 -19.43 -3.22 -3.60
CA ILE A 65 -19.71 -2.96 -2.17
C ILE A 65 -21.20 -3.11 -1.79
N PHE A 66 -22.10 -3.04 -2.78
CA PHE A 66 -23.53 -3.27 -2.54
C PHE A 66 -23.84 -4.63 -1.92
N ARG A 67 -22.92 -5.61 -2.08
CA ARG A 67 -23.03 -6.96 -1.51
C ARG A 67 -23.03 -6.98 0.01
N ILE A 68 -22.43 -5.96 0.61
CA ILE A 68 -22.37 -5.77 2.07
C ILE A 68 -23.24 -4.59 2.54
N GLY A 69 -24.23 -4.19 1.71
CA GLY A 69 -25.24 -3.19 2.09
C GLY A 69 -24.78 -1.73 2.02
N TYR A 70 -23.61 -1.44 1.46
CA TYR A 70 -23.17 -0.07 1.24
C TYR A 70 -23.51 0.43 -0.17
N PRO A 71 -23.81 1.72 -0.33
CA PRO A 71 -24.03 2.32 -1.65
C PRO A 71 -22.72 2.50 -2.39
N LYS A 72 -22.76 2.40 -3.72
CA LYS A 72 -21.58 2.57 -4.59
C LYS A 72 -20.93 3.96 -4.48
N ASN A 73 -21.67 4.96 -4.05
CA ASN A 73 -21.21 6.34 -3.84
C ASN A 73 -20.77 6.63 -2.39
N PHE A 74 -20.27 5.61 -1.67
CA PHE A 74 -19.71 5.79 -0.33
C PHE A 74 -18.65 6.90 -0.29
N ILE A 75 -18.43 7.48 0.88
CA ILE A 75 -17.49 8.58 1.11
C ILE A 75 -16.22 8.00 1.75
N ILE A 76 -15.07 8.40 1.24
CA ILE A 76 -13.77 8.05 1.84
C ILE A 76 -13.44 9.12 2.86
N SER A 77 -13.34 8.73 4.13
CA SER A 77 -12.95 9.62 5.21
C SER A 77 -11.43 9.70 5.33
N ASP A 78 -10.93 10.90 5.44
CA ASP A 78 -9.52 11.14 5.73
C ASP A 78 -9.24 11.10 7.26
N GLU A 79 -8.00 11.43 7.63
CA GLU A 79 -7.59 11.44 9.03
C GLU A 79 -8.31 12.51 9.86
N GLU A 80 -8.61 13.66 9.28
CA GLU A 80 -9.32 14.74 9.98
C GLU A 80 -10.81 14.41 10.15
N ASP A 81 -11.44 13.81 9.15
CA ASP A 81 -12.81 13.29 9.25
C ASP A 81 -12.90 12.23 10.36
N SER A 82 -11.93 11.31 10.40
CA SER A 82 -11.86 10.27 11.43
C SER A 82 -11.70 10.85 12.83
N LYS A 83 -10.85 11.89 12.99
CA LYS A 83 -10.70 12.61 14.26
C LYS A 83 -11.97 13.36 14.67
N MET A 84 -12.66 13.98 13.72
CA MET A 84 -13.92 14.66 14.00
C MET A 84 -14.99 13.68 14.50
N LEU A 85 -15.10 12.53 13.84
CA LEU A 85 -16.03 11.48 14.25
C LEU A 85 -15.69 10.92 15.65
N ALA A 86 -14.40 10.70 15.95
CA ALA A 86 -13.95 10.28 17.26
C ALA A 86 -14.29 11.30 18.35
N LYS A 87 -14.08 12.60 18.10
CA LYS A 87 -14.44 13.67 19.02
C LYS A 87 -15.94 13.69 19.30
N GLN A 88 -16.78 13.54 18.27
CA GLN A 88 -18.22 13.44 18.44
C GLN A 88 -18.62 12.29 19.37
N VAL A 89 -18.03 11.11 19.19
CA VAL A 89 -18.28 9.96 20.07
C VAL A 89 -17.84 10.27 21.50
N MET A 90 -16.67 10.87 21.68
CA MET A 90 -16.17 11.23 23.02
C MET A 90 -17.08 12.24 23.75
N GLU A 91 -17.63 13.21 23.02
CA GLU A 91 -18.64 14.15 23.57
C GLU A 91 -19.89 13.41 24.04
N GLU A 92 -20.44 12.49 23.21
CA GLU A 92 -21.62 11.69 23.56
C GLU A 92 -21.40 10.82 24.81
N PHE A 93 -20.15 10.38 25.06
CA PHE A 93 -19.80 9.56 26.22
C PHE A 93 -19.18 10.34 27.39
N ASN A 94 -19.14 11.67 27.33
CA ASN A 94 -18.50 12.54 28.31
C ASN A 94 -17.03 12.19 28.61
N ILE A 95 -16.29 11.80 27.57
CA ILE A 95 -14.85 11.52 27.64
C ILE A 95 -14.08 12.81 27.34
N GLY A 96 -13.02 13.09 28.08
CA GLY A 96 -12.20 14.28 27.87
C GLY A 96 -11.53 14.30 26.49
N ILE A 97 -11.74 15.39 25.76
CA ILE A 97 -11.25 15.54 24.37
C ILE A 97 -9.86 16.18 24.42
N ASP A 98 -8.83 15.36 24.43
CA ASP A 98 -7.45 15.76 24.19
C ASP A 98 -6.86 14.91 23.05
N LYS A 99 -5.69 15.32 22.56
CA LYS A 99 -5.01 14.65 21.45
C LYS A 99 -4.73 13.18 21.76
N THR A 100 -4.35 12.86 22.99
CA THR A 100 -3.99 11.51 23.43
C THR A 100 -5.20 10.58 23.41
N ASN A 101 -6.31 11.03 24.00
CA ASN A 101 -7.56 10.26 24.06
C ASN A 101 -8.15 10.00 22.68
N VAL A 102 -8.16 11.02 21.79
CA VAL A 102 -8.61 10.85 20.39
C VAL A 102 -7.75 9.79 19.68
N THR A 103 -6.42 9.88 19.82
CA THR A 103 -5.50 8.91 19.19
C THR A 103 -5.71 7.50 19.75
N ASN A 104 -5.90 7.36 21.06
CA ASN A 104 -6.14 6.07 21.70
C ASN A 104 -7.44 5.42 21.24
N LEU A 105 -8.52 6.21 21.10
CA LEU A 105 -9.79 5.71 20.59
C LEU A 105 -9.64 5.22 19.14
N LEU A 106 -9.04 6.02 18.26
CA LEU A 106 -8.81 5.64 16.87
C LEU A 106 -7.94 4.39 16.73
N ASN A 107 -6.87 4.29 17.52
CA ASN A 107 -6.02 3.09 17.55
C ASN A 107 -6.79 1.85 18.03
N SER A 108 -7.68 2.01 19.01
CA SER A 108 -8.52 0.91 19.51
C SER A 108 -9.53 0.46 18.46
N ILE A 109 -10.13 1.39 17.73
CA ILE A 109 -11.05 1.10 16.61
C ILE A 109 -10.29 0.36 15.49
N GLN A 110 -9.14 0.87 15.09
CA GLN A 110 -8.32 0.24 14.05
C GLN A 110 -7.91 -1.18 14.45
N LYS A 111 -7.42 -1.35 15.67
CA LYS A 111 -7.07 -2.68 16.20
C LYS A 111 -8.28 -3.63 16.22
N PHE A 112 -9.44 -3.15 16.63
CA PHE A 112 -10.67 -3.96 16.62
C PHE A 112 -11.02 -4.44 15.22
N LYS A 113 -11.04 -3.55 14.23
CA LYS A 113 -11.35 -3.89 12.83
C LYS A 113 -10.36 -4.89 12.23
N SER A 114 -9.06 -4.80 12.60
CA SER A 114 -7.99 -5.62 12.01
C SER A 114 -7.82 -7.01 12.62
N ILE A 115 -8.27 -7.25 13.87
CA ILE A 115 -8.08 -8.54 14.55
C ILE A 115 -8.80 -9.68 13.84
N ASN A 116 -10.03 -9.42 13.37
CA ASN A 116 -10.84 -10.39 12.63
C ASN A 116 -11.78 -9.66 11.68
N ILE A 117 -11.39 -9.59 10.42
CA ILE A 117 -12.13 -8.88 9.38
C ILE A 117 -13.54 -9.47 9.20
N ASP A 118 -13.65 -10.79 9.19
CA ASP A 118 -14.93 -11.46 9.00
C ASP A 118 -15.88 -11.17 10.18
N TYR A 119 -15.36 -11.23 11.42
CA TYR A 119 -16.15 -10.86 12.60
C TYR A 119 -16.63 -9.41 12.53
N TYR A 120 -15.75 -8.48 12.12
CA TYR A 120 -16.11 -7.08 11.97
C TYR A 120 -17.23 -6.90 10.96
N ILE A 121 -17.12 -7.52 9.80
CA ILE A 121 -18.11 -7.34 8.74
C ILE A 121 -19.40 -8.12 9.03
N ASP A 122 -19.33 -9.39 9.36
CA ASP A 122 -20.52 -10.22 9.62
C ASP A 122 -21.33 -9.77 10.80
N ASN A 123 -20.67 -9.50 11.92
CA ASN A 123 -21.40 -9.23 13.17
C ASN A 123 -21.68 -7.74 13.37
N ILE A 124 -20.84 -6.87 12.87
CA ILE A 124 -20.98 -5.45 13.11
C ILE A 124 -21.62 -4.74 11.91
N ILE A 125 -21.10 -4.96 10.72
CA ILE A 125 -21.61 -4.28 9.51
C ILE A 125 -22.93 -4.90 9.05
N LEU A 126 -22.99 -6.22 8.93
CA LEU A 126 -24.19 -6.90 8.40
C LEU A 126 -25.25 -7.16 9.46
N SER A 127 -24.86 -7.56 10.67
CA SER A 127 -25.79 -7.98 11.73
C SER A 127 -26.05 -6.91 12.79
N ASN A 128 -25.28 -5.81 12.79
CA ASN A 128 -25.35 -4.72 13.79
C ASN A 128 -25.30 -5.23 15.25
N SER A 129 -24.50 -6.26 15.50
CA SER A 129 -24.35 -6.88 16.82
C SER A 129 -23.54 -5.98 17.76
N LYS A 130 -23.73 -6.17 19.08
CA LYS A 130 -22.94 -5.44 20.07
C LYS A 130 -21.46 -5.88 20.05
N ILE A 131 -20.56 -4.91 20.14
CA ILE A 131 -19.13 -5.15 20.25
C ILE A 131 -18.78 -5.53 21.70
N SER A 132 -18.16 -6.69 21.85
CA SER A 132 -17.56 -7.11 23.12
C SER A 132 -16.08 -7.41 22.93
N ILE A 133 -15.22 -6.70 23.66
CA ILE A 133 -13.77 -6.91 23.67
C ILE A 133 -13.37 -7.42 25.06
N ASN A 134 -12.78 -8.62 25.15
CA ASN A 134 -12.42 -9.25 26.42
C ASN A 134 -13.60 -9.32 27.43
N GLY A 135 -14.81 -9.61 26.93
CA GLY A 135 -15.99 -9.74 27.77
C GLY A 135 -16.60 -8.40 28.26
N LYS A 136 -16.09 -7.25 27.80
CA LYS A 136 -16.66 -5.92 28.07
C LYS A 136 -17.26 -5.34 26.80
N GLU A 137 -18.47 -4.83 26.89
CA GLU A 137 -19.08 -4.05 25.80
C GLU A 137 -18.23 -2.79 25.55
N ASN A 138 -17.91 -2.52 24.28
CA ASN A 138 -17.15 -1.34 23.86
C ASN A 138 -18.09 -0.40 23.13
N ALA A 139 -18.86 0.37 23.89
CA ALA A 139 -19.92 1.21 23.39
C ALA A 139 -19.40 2.34 22.48
N GLU A 140 -18.21 2.88 22.78
CA GLU A 140 -17.58 3.95 22.03
C GLU A 140 -17.17 3.49 20.62
N ILE A 141 -16.55 2.31 20.53
CA ILE A 141 -16.17 1.71 19.23
C ILE A 141 -17.42 1.41 18.40
N MET A 142 -18.44 0.81 19.04
CA MET A 142 -19.70 0.52 18.37
C MET A 142 -20.37 1.82 17.85
N ARG A 143 -20.39 2.85 18.68
CA ARG A 143 -20.97 4.15 18.28
C ARG A 143 -20.23 4.78 17.11
N TYR A 144 -18.91 4.73 17.12
CA TYR A 144 -18.09 5.21 16.01
C TYR A 144 -18.43 4.49 14.70
N ILE A 145 -18.48 3.15 14.72
CA ILE A 145 -18.82 2.35 13.53
C ILE A 145 -20.25 2.65 13.05
N GLN A 146 -21.21 2.79 13.97
CA GLN A 146 -22.59 3.18 13.61
C GLN A 146 -22.66 4.54 12.92
N LEU A 147 -21.85 5.50 13.37
CA LEU A 147 -21.79 6.82 12.73
C LEU A 147 -21.13 6.73 11.35
N GLN A 148 -20.07 5.91 11.18
CA GLN A 148 -19.50 5.64 9.86
C GLN A 148 -20.55 5.02 8.91
N GLN A 149 -21.26 3.98 9.36
CA GLN A 149 -22.31 3.32 8.58
C GLN A 149 -23.43 4.28 8.19
N LYS A 150 -23.93 5.06 9.15
CA LYS A 150 -25.03 6.03 8.93
C LYS A 150 -24.69 7.04 7.83
N ASN A 151 -23.43 7.43 7.73
CA ASN A 151 -22.96 8.42 6.77
C ASN A 151 -22.27 7.78 5.55
N TYR A 152 -22.28 6.46 5.43
CA TYR A 152 -21.57 5.70 4.39
C TYR A 152 -20.10 6.07 4.26
N LEU A 153 -19.43 6.31 5.41
CA LEU A 153 -18.01 6.62 5.48
C LEU A 153 -17.19 5.33 5.52
N LEU A 154 -16.10 5.31 4.77
CA LEU A 154 -15.06 4.27 4.84
C LEU A 154 -13.72 4.93 5.08
N ASP A 155 -13.00 4.50 6.10
CA ASP A 155 -11.59 4.85 6.26
C ASP A 155 -10.69 4.01 5.34
N PHE A 156 -9.39 4.31 5.33
CA PHE A 156 -8.44 3.60 4.46
C PHE A 156 -8.34 2.11 4.78
N ASN A 157 -8.53 1.70 6.04
CA ASN A 157 -8.53 0.30 6.42
C ASN A 157 -9.82 -0.40 5.96
N ASP A 158 -10.98 0.25 6.11
CA ASP A 158 -12.25 -0.31 5.63
C ASP A 158 -12.21 -0.61 4.13
N ILE A 159 -11.55 0.25 3.34
CA ILE A 159 -11.37 0.04 1.89
C ILE A 159 -10.65 -1.28 1.61
N ILE A 160 -9.58 -1.57 2.34
CA ILE A 160 -8.83 -2.82 2.20
C ILE A 160 -9.64 -4.01 2.75
N PHE A 161 -10.19 -3.88 3.96
CA PHE A 161 -10.91 -4.97 4.62
C PHE A 161 -12.17 -5.40 3.88
N PHE A 162 -12.96 -4.44 3.39
CA PHE A 162 -14.16 -4.76 2.62
C PHE A 162 -13.82 -5.37 1.26
N THR A 163 -12.71 -4.97 0.64
CA THR A 163 -12.21 -5.60 -0.58
C THR A 163 -11.84 -7.06 -0.33
N ILE A 164 -11.05 -7.33 0.72
CA ILE A 164 -10.65 -8.70 1.10
C ILE A 164 -11.88 -9.55 1.40
N TYR A 165 -12.81 -9.02 2.21
CA TYR A 165 -14.01 -9.74 2.58
C TYR A 165 -14.86 -10.11 1.36
N ILE A 166 -15.09 -9.16 0.44
CA ILE A 166 -15.89 -9.44 -0.77
C ILE A 166 -15.17 -10.46 -1.65
N MET A 167 -13.86 -10.35 -1.83
CA MET A 167 -13.08 -11.31 -2.61
C MET A 167 -13.10 -12.72 -2.01
N SER A 168 -13.15 -12.83 -0.69
CA SER A 168 -13.15 -14.14 -0.02
C SER A 168 -14.52 -14.80 0.07
N HIS A 169 -15.62 -14.03 0.11
CA HIS A 169 -16.98 -14.54 0.35
C HIS A 169 -17.88 -14.53 -0.89
N TYR A 170 -17.50 -13.82 -1.96
CA TYR A 170 -18.32 -13.71 -3.18
C TYR A 170 -17.50 -14.18 -4.40
N GLU A 171 -17.52 -15.50 -4.65
CA GLU A 171 -16.75 -16.14 -5.71
C GLU A 171 -17.04 -15.56 -7.11
N ASP A 172 -18.26 -15.17 -7.37
CA ASP A 172 -18.67 -14.56 -8.64
C ASP A 172 -18.02 -13.18 -8.84
N ALA A 173 -17.90 -12.36 -7.77
CA ALA A 173 -17.20 -11.10 -7.81
C ALA A 173 -15.70 -11.33 -8.07
N LEU A 174 -15.06 -12.22 -7.28
CA LEU A 174 -13.65 -12.55 -7.45
C LEU A 174 -13.36 -13.06 -8.87
N SER A 175 -14.10 -14.04 -9.35
CA SER A 175 -13.92 -14.64 -10.69
C SER A 175 -14.06 -13.60 -11.80
N SER A 176 -15.04 -12.69 -11.69
CA SER A 176 -15.23 -11.61 -12.66
C SER A 176 -14.00 -10.68 -12.74
N TRP A 177 -13.45 -10.30 -11.59
CA TRP A 177 -12.28 -9.43 -11.54
C TRP A 177 -10.99 -10.15 -11.94
N GLN A 178 -10.82 -11.43 -11.58
CA GLN A 178 -9.72 -12.25 -12.05
C GLN A 178 -9.70 -12.38 -13.58
N GLN A 179 -10.85 -12.63 -14.20
CA GLN A 179 -10.97 -12.72 -15.66
C GLN A 179 -10.74 -11.38 -16.34
N LYS A 180 -11.09 -10.26 -15.70
CA LYS A 180 -10.85 -8.91 -16.21
C LYS A 180 -9.36 -8.54 -16.13
N MET A 181 -8.67 -8.88 -15.04
CA MET A 181 -7.26 -8.49 -14.80
C MET A 181 -6.30 -9.60 -15.25
N ASN A 182 -6.09 -9.70 -16.58
CA ASN A 182 -5.26 -10.76 -17.16
C ASN A 182 -3.78 -10.65 -16.80
N TYR A 183 -3.29 -9.43 -16.56
CA TYR A 183 -1.91 -9.13 -16.21
C TYR A 183 -1.88 -8.21 -14.99
N ILE A 184 -1.17 -8.63 -13.97
CA ILE A 184 -1.00 -7.89 -12.73
C ILE A 184 0.47 -7.52 -12.59
N MET A 185 0.74 -6.24 -12.36
CA MET A 185 2.08 -5.71 -12.16
C MET A 185 2.11 -4.89 -10.88
N VAL A 186 3.09 -5.13 -10.01
CA VAL A 186 3.23 -4.44 -8.73
C VAL A 186 4.63 -3.86 -8.60
N ASP A 187 4.73 -2.58 -8.32
CA ASP A 187 5.97 -1.85 -8.03
C ASP A 187 6.16 -1.66 -6.53
N GLU A 188 7.42 -1.60 -6.09
CA GLU A 188 7.81 -1.44 -4.69
C GLU A 188 7.16 -2.48 -3.77
N VAL A 189 7.12 -3.73 -4.22
CA VAL A 189 6.39 -4.81 -3.55
C VAL A 189 6.90 -5.12 -2.14
N GLN A 190 8.16 -4.76 -1.81
CA GLN A 190 8.72 -4.88 -0.46
C GLN A 190 7.97 -4.06 0.59
N ASP A 191 7.25 -3.02 0.16
CA ASP A 191 6.48 -2.14 1.04
C ASP A 191 5.02 -2.61 1.23
N CYS A 192 4.63 -3.72 0.59
CA CYS A 192 3.29 -4.30 0.70
C CYS A 192 3.05 -4.93 2.07
N SER A 193 1.91 -4.62 2.67
CA SER A 193 1.41 -5.26 3.90
C SER A 193 0.85 -6.66 3.62
N GLY A 194 0.57 -7.43 4.68
CA GLY A 194 -0.08 -8.73 4.54
C GLY A 194 -1.44 -8.67 3.84
N SER A 195 -2.20 -7.62 4.09
CA SER A 195 -3.49 -7.38 3.41
C SER A 195 -3.33 -7.05 1.93
N ASP A 196 -2.28 -6.29 1.57
CA ASP A 196 -1.96 -5.99 0.16
C ASP A 196 -1.59 -7.28 -0.59
N TRP A 197 -0.75 -8.11 0.01
CA TRP A 197 -0.39 -9.43 -0.53
C TRP A 197 -1.61 -10.33 -0.69
N GLN A 198 -2.54 -10.30 0.25
CA GLN A 198 -3.77 -11.10 0.16
C GLN A 198 -4.60 -10.68 -1.05
N ILE A 199 -4.75 -9.37 -1.32
CA ILE A 199 -5.46 -8.87 -2.50
C ILE A 199 -4.74 -9.28 -3.79
N ILE A 200 -3.40 -9.16 -3.85
CA ILE A 200 -2.60 -9.58 -5.00
C ILE A 200 -2.81 -11.06 -5.28
N ASN A 201 -2.72 -11.91 -4.26
CA ASN A 201 -2.90 -13.36 -4.38
C ASN A 201 -4.31 -13.75 -4.83
N TYR A 202 -5.35 -13.06 -4.34
CA TYR A 202 -6.71 -13.29 -4.85
C TYR A 202 -6.81 -13.00 -6.35
N LEU A 203 -6.26 -11.88 -6.78
CA LEU A 203 -6.39 -11.46 -8.19
C LEU A 203 -5.59 -12.35 -9.14
N GLU A 204 -4.38 -12.78 -8.75
CA GLU A 204 -3.52 -13.59 -9.62
C GLU A 204 -4.03 -15.02 -9.83
N GLY A 205 -4.90 -15.51 -8.95
CA GLY A 205 -5.29 -16.93 -8.85
C GLY A 205 -5.92 -17.56 -10.09
N TYR A 206 -6.27 -16.79 -11.11
CA TYR A 206 -6.88 -17.33 -12.35
C TYR A 206 -5.85 -17.50 -13.48
N TYR A 207 -5.09 -16.47 -13.81
CA TYR A 207 -4.13 -16.50 -14.92
C TYR A 207 -2.69 -16.74 -14.49
N GLY A 208 -2.33 -16.43 -13.25
CA GLY A 208 -0.96 -16.51 -12.76
C GLY A 208 0.01 -15.50 -13.42
N ASN A 209 -0.49 -14.51 -14.14
CA ASN A 209 0.32 -13.51 -14.84
C ASN A 209 0.71 -12.36 -13.90
N LEU A 210 1.46 -12.67 -12.86
CA LEU A 210 1.95 -11.69 -11.89
C LEU A 210 3.39 -11.28 -12.19
N PHE A 211 3.65 -9.99 -12.25
CA PHE A 211 4.97 -9.40 -12.40
C PHE A 211 5.23 -8.40 -11.29
N ILE A 212 6.11 -8.74 -10.39
CA ILE A 212 6.46 -7.92 -9.22
C ILE A 212 7.85 -7.32 -9.37
N VAL A 213 8.02 -6.10 -8.91
CA VAL A 213 9.31 -5.38 -8.85
C VAL A 213 9.47 -4.79 -7.47
N GLY A 214 10.65 -4.95 -6.90
CA GLY A 214 10.96 -4.43 -5.58
C GLY A 214 12.42 -4.63 -5.21
N ASP A 215 12.77 -4.10 -4.07
CA ASP A 215 14.08 -4.24 -3.46
C ASP A 215 13.91 -4.43 -1.93
N PRO A 216 14.10 -5.66 -1.40
CA PRO A 216 13.93 -5.90 0.04
C PRO A 216 14.84 -5.03 0.90
N ASP A 217 16.05 -4.70 0.40
CA ASP A 217 17.00 -3.83 1.12
C ASP A 217 16.49 -2.38 1.26
N GLN A 218 15.44 -1.98 0.54
CA GLN A 218 14.83 -0.65 0.60
C GLN A 218 13.54 -0.61 1.43
N CYS A 219 13.10 -1.71 2.04
CA CYS A 219 11.93 -1.71 2.91
C CYS A 219 12.17 -0.87 4.16
N ILE A 220 11.36 0.17 4.35
CA ILE A 220 11.37 1.05 5.53
C ILE A 220 9.99 1.15 6.19
N TYR A 221 9.03 0.31 5.77
CA TYR A 221 7.64 0.35 6.23
C TYR A 221 7.19 -0.88 7.03
N GLU A 222 8.13 -1.68 7.56
CA GLU A 222 7.79 -2.81 8.45
C GLU A 222 6.92 -2.38 9.65
N TRP A 223 7.21 -1.21 10.22
CA TRP A 223 6.41 -0.62 11.29
C TRP A 223 4.97 -0.29 10.90
N ARG A 224 4.67 -0.23 9.58
CA ARG A 224 3.32 -0.07 9.02
C ARG A 224 2.71 -1.40 8.56
N GLY A 225 3.39 -2.53 8.80
CA GLY A 225 2.93 -3.86 8.44
C GLY A 225 3.43 -4.38 7.09
N ALA A 226 4.43 -3.75 6.48
CA ALA A 226 5.11 -4.31 5.31
C ALA A 226 5.80 -5.63 5.68
N ILE A 227 5.75 -6.60 4.77
CA ILE A 227 6.32 -7.95 4.97
C ILE A 227 7.32 -8.25 3.85
N PRO A 228 8.57 -7.77 3.94
CA PRO A 228 9.60 -8.02 2.93
C PRO A 228 9.87 -9.51 2.72
N ASP A 229 9.70 -10.34 3.75
CA ASP A 229 9.82 -11.79 3.66
C ASP A 229 8.87 -12.42 2.64
N SER A 230 7.69 -11.86 2.44
CA SER A 230 6.74 -12.31 1.43
C SER A 230 7.29 -12.15 0.02
N PHE A 231 8.08 -11.09 -0.22
CA PHE A 231 8.76 -10.88 -1.49
C PHE A 231 10.02 -11.76 -1.62
N ILE A 232 10.85 -11.84 -0.58
CA ILE A 232 12.08 -12.65 -0.59
C ILE A 232 11.79 -14.12 -0.85
N ASN A 233 10.71 -14.65 -0.25
CA ASN A 233 10.32 -16.05 -0.35
C ASN A 233 9.28 -16.32 -1.46
N PHE A 234 8.94 -15.31 -2.26
CA PHE A 234 7.96 -15.47 -3.34
C PHE A 234 8.50 -16.42 -4.42
N LYS A 235 7.71 -17.43 -4.77
CA LYS A 235 8.11 -18.39 -5.82
C LYS A 235 7.72 -17.83 -7.17
N THR A 236 8.70 -17.73 -8.05
CA THR A 236 8.52 -17.20 -9.41
C THR A 236 8.97 -18.23 -10.45
N ASP A 237 8.47 -18.08 -11.68
CA ASP A 237 8.96 -18.83 -12.84
C ASP A 237 10.29 -18.29 -13.35
N ALA A 238 10.59 -17.01 -13.09
CA ALA A 238 11.83 -16.35 -13.50
C ALA A 238 12.17 -15.17 -12.60
N ASP A 239 13.39 -15.13 -12.09
CA ASP A 239 13.96 -14.05 -11.32
C ASP A 239 14.98 -13.27 -12.15
N ILE A 240 14.85 -11.95 -12.15
CA ILE A 240 15.75 -11.05 -12.85
C ILE A 240 16.32 -10.03 -11.85
N ILE A 241 17.62 -10.09 -11.61
CA ILE A 241 18.31 -9.16 -10.73
C ILE A 241 18.89 -8.01 -11.56
N LEU A 242 18.55 -6.76 -11.18
CA LEU A 242 19.01 -5.54 -11.83
C LEU A 242 20.09 -4.87 -11.00
N ASN A 243 21.36 -5.16 -11.30
CA ASN A 243 22.52 -4.65 -10.56
C ASN A 243 23.00 -3.27 -11.04
N GLN A 244 22.71 -2.92 -12.32
CA GLN A 244 23.18 -1.66 -12.89
C GLN A 244 22.39 -0.48 -12.32
N ASN A 245 23.08 0.34 -11.53
CA ASN A 245 22.57 1.60 -11.01
C ASN A 245 22.90 2.75 -11.98
N TYR A 246 21.91 3.63 -12.22
CA TYR A 246 22.02 4.81 -13.09
C TYR A 246 21.81 6.12 -12.33
N ARG A 247 21.63 6.06 -11.01
CA ARG A 247 21.33 7.20 -10.15
C ARG A 247 22.56 7.74 -9.44
N SER A 248 23.35 6.82 -8.90
CA SER A 248 24.39 7.14 -7.92
C SER A 248 25.80 6.92 -8.48
N THR A 249 26.77 7.65 -7.91
CA THR A 249 28.20 7.47 -8.20
C THR A 249 28.77 6.23 -7.49
N PRO A 250 29.92 5.70 -7.92
CA PRO A 250 30.56 4.53 -7.29
C PRO A 250 30.76 4.71 -5.78
N ASN A 251 31.21 5.88 -5.34
CA ASN A 251 31.49 6.14 -3.92
C ASN A 251 30.24 5.97 -3.03
N ILE A 252 29.06 6.35 -3.53
CA ILE A 252 27.79 6.15 -2.82
C ILE A 252 27.42 4.68 -2.79
N LEU A 253 27.58 3.97 -3.91
CA LEU A 253 27.25 2.54 -4.00
C LEU A 253 28.19 1.68 -3.15
N ASP A 254 29.49 2.02 -3.07
CA ASP A 254 30.44 1.32 -2.22
C ASP A 254 29.98 1.36 -0.75
N VAL A 255 29.56 2.53 -0.26
CA VAL A 255 29.01 2.68 1.10
C VAL A 255 27.70 1.92 1.25
N ALA A 256 26.77 2.03 0.30
CA ALA A 256 25.48 1.34 0.35
C ALA A 256 25.65 -0.20 0.36
N ASN A 257 26.48 -0.74 -0.53
CA ASN A 257 26.78 -2.17 -0.58
C ASN A 257 27.38 -2.64 0.74
N SER A 258 28.38 -1.89 1.30
CA SER A 258 29.01 -2.23 2.58
C SER A 258 28.03 -2.25 3.76
N ILE A 259 27.05 -1.33 3.81
CA ILE A 259 26.00 -1.36 4.81
C ILE A 259 25.12 -2.59 4.63
N MET A 260 24.74 -2.89 3.40
CA MET A 260 23.83 -4.01 3.08
C MET A 260 24.47 -5.40 3.30
N GLU A 261 25.79 -5.53 3.32
CA GLU A 261 26.48 -6.77 3.71
C GLU A 261 26.11 -7.26 5.11
N HIS A 262 25.70 -6.36 6.00
CA HIS A 262 25.28 -6.68 7.36
C HIS A 262 23.84 -7.17 7.45
N ASN A 263 23.02 -6.99 6.40
CA ASN A 263 21.66 -7.50 6.34
C ASN A 263 21.67 -8.98 5.94
N GLN A 264 21.18 -9.85 6.82
CA GLN A 264 21.13 -11.30 6.58
C GLN A 264 19.90 -11.73 5.78
N ASN A 265 18.81 -10.97 5.87
CA ASN A 265 17.54 -11.28 5.24
C ASN A 265 17.38 -10.45 3.95
N ARG A 266 18.02 -10.92 2.87
CA ARG A 266 18.04 -10.18 1.59
C ARG A 266 18.15 -11.09 0.38
N ILE A 267 17.80 -10.56 -0.78
CA ILE A 267 18.17 -11.13 -2.08
C ILE A 267 19.60 -10.63 -2.40
N PRO A 268 20.63 -11.52 -2.46
CA PRO A 268 22.00 -11.10 -2.69
C PRO A 268 22.16 -10.37 -4.02
N LYS A 269 22.71 -9.16 -3.96
CA LYS A 269 23.04 -8.34 -5.14
C LYS A 269 24.12 -7.34 -4.80
N ASP A 270 24.97 -7.02 -5.78
CA ASP A 270 25.97 -5.97 -5.70
C ASP A 270 25.63 -4.89 -6.72
N LEU A 271 25.27 -3.72 -6.24
CA LEU A 271 24.96 -2.59 -7.10
C LEU A 271 26.25 -2.05 -7.72
N CYS A 272 26.25 -1.87 -9.04
CA CYS A 272 27.36 -1.28 -9.78
C CYS A 272 26.89 -0.11 -10.65
N THR A 273 27.80 0.78 -11.02
CA THR A 273 27.50 1.92 -11.89
C THR A 273 28.63 2.18 -12.87
N LYS A 274 28.28 2.75 -14.02
CA LYS A 274 29.22 3.27 -15.02
C LYS A 274 29.47 4.78 -14.87
N SER A 275 28.83 5.41 -13.89
CA SER A 275 29.05 6.84 -13.60
C SER A 275 30.50 7.08 -13.16
N PRO A 276 31.10 8.24 -13.47
CA PRO A 276 32.44 8.58 -12.99
C PRO A 276 32.47 8.71 -11.46
N LYS A 277 33.62 8.47 -10.85
CA LYS A 277 33.84 8.78 -9.43
C LYS A 277 33.77 10.29 -9.23
N GLU A 278 33.01 10.69 -8.23
CA GLU A 278 32.87 12.11 -7.84
C GLU A 278 33.35 12.32 -6.40
N LYS A 279 32.72 13.25 -5.68
CA LYS A 279 33.06 13.60 -4.30
C LYS A 279 32.92 12.38 -3.37
N ILE A 280 33.75 12.33 -2.35
CA ILE A 280 33.70 11.29 -1.30
C ILE A 280 32.43 11.44 -0.47
N VAL A 281 31.97 10.32 0.08
CA VAL A 281 30.91 10.32 1.09
C VAL A 281 31.52 10.77 2.42
N LEU A 282 30.93 11.78 3.03
CA LEU A 282 31.35 12.28 4.33
C LEU A 282 30.48 11.70 5.43
N HIS A 283 31.09 11.29 6.53
CA HIS A 283 30.38 10.91 7.74
C HIS A 283 30.68 11.94 8.83
N TYR A 284 29.64 12.42 9.49
CA TYR A 284 29.73 13.30 10.64
C TYR A 284 28.89 12.77 11.80
N HIS A 285 29.44 12.81 13.00
CA HIS A 285 28.74 12.44 14.22
C HIS A 285 28.67 13.64 15.14
N GLY A 286 27.48 14.26 15.25
CA GLY A 286 27.22 15.36 16.17
C GLY A 286 26.99 14.86 17.61
N LYS A 287 27.37 15.65 18.60
CA LYS A 287 27.07 15.36 20.02
C LYS A 287 25.60 15.65 20.37
N SER A 288 24.91 16.39 19.54
CA SER A 288 23.48 16.70 19.66
C SER A 288 22.84 16.92 18.29
N GLU A 289 21.52 16.87 18.23
CA GLU A 289 20.73 17.17 17.03
C GLU A 289 21.01 18.58 16.50
N ILE A 290 21.28 19.55 17.39
CA ILE A 290 21.58 20.94 17.01
C ILE A 290 22.94 21.00 16.31
N GLU A 291 23.96 20.34 16.87
CA GLU A 291 25.32 20.33 16.29
C GLU A 291 25.31 19.63 14.90
N GLU A 292 24.54 18.57 14.75
CA GLU A 292 24.34 17.89 13.46
C GLU A 292 23.68 18.83 12.45
N ALA A 293 22.60 19.50 12.83
CA ALA A 293 21.90 20.46 11.97
C ALA A 293 22.78 21.63 11.54
N GLU A 294 23.58 22.18 12.46
CA GLU A 294 24.54 23.27 12.17
C GLU A 294 25.62 22.80 11.19
N TRP A 295 26.12 21.57 11.36
CA TRP A 295 27.13 21.03 10.45
C TRP A 295 26.54 20.86 9.05
N VAL A 296 25.32 20.29 8.93
CA VAL A 296 24.61 20.13 7.65
C VAL A 296 24.41 21.49 6.97
N ALA A 297 23.93 22.50 7.71
CA ALA A 297 23.74 23.85 7.18
C ALA A 297 25.04 24.42 6.60
N LYS A 298 26.17 24.29 7.35
CA LYS A 298 27.49 24.74 6.86
C LYS A 298 27.95 24.01 5.60
N GLN A 299 27.65 22.69 5.48
CA GLN A 299 28.00 21.94 4.25
C GLN A 299 27.19 22.44 3.05
N ILE A 300 25.91 22.77 3.24
CA ILE A 300 25.05 23.31 2.17
C ILE A 300 25.56 24.67 1.68
N GLU A 301 26.07 25.54 2.57
CA GLU A 301 26.63 26.84 2.20
C GLU A 301 27.94 26.72 1.36
N ILE A 302 28.62 25.57 1.43
CA ILE A 302 29.88 25.32 0.71
C ILE A 302 29.64 24.79 -0.72
N ILE A 303 28.47 24.22 -0.96
CA ILE A 303 28.07 23.64 -2.26
C ILE A 303 27.49 24.71 -3.19
#